data_0b98550b5901dee91c013b2f78ba7980
#
_entry.id   0b98550b5901dee91c013b2f78ba7980
#
_cell.length_a   1.000
_cell.length_b   1.000
_cell.length_c   1.000
_cell.angle_alpha   90.00
_cell.angle_beta   90.00
_cell.angle_gamma   90.00
#
_symmetry.space_group_name_H-M   'P 1'
#
loop_
_entity.id
_entity.type
_entity.pdbx_description
1 polymer ?
#
loop_
_entity_poly.entity_id
_entity_poly.type
_entity_poly.pdbx_seq_one_letter_code
_entity_poly.pdbx_strand_id
1 'polypeptide(L)'
;MKPSVILYTSNTGFTAQYAALLSEQTGLPCFSLKAAGHIQPGTPILYLGWLMAGNVQVYKEAAKKYTVCAVCGVGMGATGSQIADVRKTNALPGEMPVFVLQGGFDRKRLHGIYKLMMTVMKNTVGKSLARKPDRTPDEDTMLDLLENGGSRVSPENLSSVLDWYFGLSVSE
;
A
#
# COMPACT_ATOMS: atom_id res chain seq x y z
N MET A 1 -6.44 -2.86 19.48
CA MET A 1 -5.07 -2.43 19.90
C MET A 1 -4.63 -1.31 18.97
N LYS A 2 -4.18 -0.18 19.53
CA LYS A 2 -3.76 1.01 18.79
C LYS A 2 -2.27 0.92 18.42
N PRO A 3 -1.87 1.22 17.18
CA PRO A 3 -0.46 1.27 16.81
C PRO A 3 0.25 2.46 17.46
N SER A 4 1.52 2.28 17.82
CA SER A 4 2.39 3.33 18.39
C SER A 4 3.44 3.85 17.40
N VAL A 5 3.60 3.18 16.25
CA VAL A 5 4.56 3.55 15.20
C VAL A 5 4.07 3.09 13.84
N ILE A 6 4.41 3.84 12.81
CA ILE A 6 4.22 3.49 11.41
C ILE A 6 5.51 2.90 10.87
N LEU A 7 5.45 1.66 10.37
CA LEU A 7 6.56 1.04 9.64
C LEU A 7 6.20 0.80 8.19
N TYR A 8 7.12 1.08 7.27
CA TYR A 8 6.84 0.91 5.86
C TYR A 8 7.99 0.32 5.05
N THR A 9 7.63 -0.27 3.91
CA THR A 9 8.56 -0.56 2.81
C THR A 9 8.08 0.11 1.54
N SER A 10 8.98 0.71 0.80
CA SER A 10 8.66 1.43 -0.45
C SER A 10 9.67 1.09 -1.54
N ASN A 11 9.19 0.92 -2.78
CA ASN A 11 10.04 0.68 -3.94
C ASN A 11 10.24 1.97 -4.76
N THR A 12 9.14 2.61 -5.16
CA THR A 12 9.16 3.80 -6.03
C THR A 12 8.82 5.10 -5.30
N GLY A 13 8.62 5.04 -3.98
CA GLY A 13 8.42 6.20 -3.13
C GLY A 13 6.95 6.49 -2.76
N PHE A 14 5.95 5.90 -3.41
CA PHE A 14 4.53 6.19 -3.12
C PHE A 14 4.11 5.71 -1.72
N THR A 15 4.57 4.53 -1.30
CA THR A 15 4.30 4.05 0.07
C THR A 15 4.92 4.96 1.12
N ALA A 16 6.14 5.46 0.87
CA ALA A 16 6.80 6.40 1.78
C ALA A 16 6.03 7.73 1.91
N GLN A 17 5.44 8.21 0.81
CA GLN A 17 4.61 9.42 0.83
C GLN A 17 3.36 9.22 1.70
N TYR A 18 2.64 8.09 1.55
CA TYR A 18 1.50 7.79 2.43
C TYR A 18 1.90 7.62 3.89
N ALA A 19 3.04 6.98 4.16
CA ALA A 19 3.54 6.83 5.52
C ALA A 19 3.85 8.19 6.17
N ALA A 20 4.42 9.14 5.41
CA ALA A 20 4.67 10.50 5.87
C ALA A 20 3.36 11.26 6.14
N LEU A 21 2.38 11.19 5.22
CA LEU A 21 1.07 11.81 5.39
C LEU A 21 0.32 11.26 6.63
N LEU A 22 0.37 9.94 6.84
CA LEU A 22 -0.22 9.32 8.02
C LEU A 22 0.49 9.75 9.30
N SER A 23 1.83 9.85 9.28
CA SER A 23 2.61 10.34 10.42
C SER A 23 2.21 11.78 10.79
N GLU A 24 2.06 12.64 9.80
CA GLU A 24 1.63 14.03 9.98
C GLU A 24 0.23 14.12 10.61
N GLN A 25 -0.72 13.32 10.12
CA GLN A 25 -2.11 13.38 10.57
C GLN A 25 -2.37 12.66 11.90
N THR A 26 -1.61 11.61 12.21
CA THR A 26 -1.79 10.81 13.43
C THR A 26 -0.84 11.19 14.56
N GLY A 27 0.24 11.92 14.26
CA GLY A 27 1.33 12.20 15.19
C GLY A 27 2.22 10.98 15.49
N LEU A 28 1.99 9.83 14.85
CA LEU A 28 2.81 8.64 15.06
C LEU A 28 4.20 8.79 14.42
N PRO A 29 5.27 8.36 15.09
CA PRO A 29 6.59 8.28 14.47
C PRO A 29 6.55 7.28 13.29
N CYS A 30 7.31 7.59 12.24
CA CYS A 30 7.31 6.84 10.98
C CYS A 30 8.72 6.48 10.56
N PHE A 31 8.96 5.18 10.27
CA PHE A 31 10.27 4.69 9.84
C PHE A 31 10.14 3.68 8.71
N SER A 32 11.12 3.68 7.81
CA SER A 32 11.27 2.54 6.92
C SER A 32 11.65 1.29 7.74
N LEU A 33 11.17 0.13 7.32
CA LEU A 33 11.48 -1.13 8.03
C LEU A 33 12.99 -1.39 8.14
N LYS A 34 13.77 -0.93 7.15
CA LYS A 34 15.24 -1.00 7.17
C LYS A 34 15.86 -0.14 8.27
N ALA A 35 15.25 1.00 8.59
CA ALA A 35 15.74 1.91 9.64
C ALA A 35 15.14 1.62 11.03
N ALA A 36 14.25 0.63 11.14
CA ALA A 36 13.51 0.30 12.36
C ALA A 36 14.29 -0.60 13.34
N GLY A 37 15.63 -0.68 13.23
CA GLY A 37 16.45 -1.54 14.11
C GLY A 37 16.36 -1.19 15.59
N HIS A 38 16.07 0.06 15.91
CA HIS A 38 15.91 0.57 17.28
C HIS A 38 14.51 0.33 17.87
N ILE A 39 13.53 -0.08 17.06
CA ILE A 39 12.17 -0.38 17.53
C ILE A 39 12.15 -1.76 18.19
N GLN A 40 11.62 -1.83 19.39
CA GLN A 40 11.56 -3.07 20.17
C GLN A 40 10.66 -4.12 19.47
N PRO A 41 11.06 -5.41 19.48
CA PRO A 41 10.18 -6.50 19.06
C PRO A 41 8.86 -6.48 19.83
N GLY A 42 7.77 -6.85 19.16
CA GLY A 42 6.43 -6.85 19.76
C GLY A 42 5.72 -5.48 19.76
N THR A 43 6.42 -4.39 19.39
CA THR A 43 5.80 -3.05 19.30
C THR A 43 4.56 -3.09 18.40
N PRO A 44 3.40 -2.52 18.82
CA PRO A 44 2.22 -2.38 17.97
C PRO A 44 2.47 -1.42 16.80
N ILE A 45 2.29 -1.88 15.57
CA ILE A 45 2.59 -1.10 14.38
C ILE A 45 1.40 -0.98 13.43
N LEU A 46 1.33 0.14 12.71
CA LEU A 46 0.62 0.26 11.44
C LEU A 46 1.64 -0.02 10.31
N TYR A 47 1.42 -1.07 9.54
CA TYR A 47 2.34 -1.48 8.48
C TYR A 47 1.87 -1.04 7.09
N LEU A 48 2.74 -0.36 6.34
CA LEU A 48 2.50 -0.03 4.94
C LEU A 48 3.51 -0.76 4.04
N GLY A 49 3.01 -1.49 3.05
CA GLY A 49 3.84 -2.15 2.04
C GLY A 49 3.36 -1.87 0.62
N TRP A 50 4.28 -1.76 -0.32
CA TRP A 50 3.88 -1.69 -1.72
C TRP A 50 3.36 -3.06 -2.20
N LEU A 51 2.39 -3.03 -3.12
CA LEU A 51 1.75 -4.23 -3.65
C LEU A 51 2.47 -4.73 -4.91
N MET A 52 2.68 -6.03 -4.96
CA MET A 52 3.09 -6.75 -6.16
C MET A 52 2.29 -8.05 -6.28
N ALA A 53 1.47 -8.15 -7.32
CA ALA A 53 0.57 -9.29 -7.53
C ALA A 53 -0.24 -9.65 -6.26
N GLY A 54 -0.83 -8.65 -5.59
CA GLY A 54 -1.60 -8.81 -4.36
C GLY A 54 -0.77 -9.00 -3.09
N ASN A 55 0.54 -9.25 -3.18
CA ASN A 55 1.41 -9.37 -2.01
C ASN A 55 1.80 -7.99 -1.46
N VAL A 56 1.58 -7.78 -0.18
CA VAL A 56 2.13 -6.66 0.59
C VAL A 56 3.58 -6.98 0.90
N GLN A 57 4.50 -6.32 0.22
CA GLN A 57 5.91 -6.68 0.28
C GLN A 57 6.49 -6.51 1.68
N VAL A 58 7.26 -7.52 2.10
CA VAL A 58 7.97 -7.60 3.40
C VAL A 58 7.03 -7.65 4.62
N TYR A 59 5.70 -7.81 4.42
CA TYR A 59 4.74 -7.94 5.53
C TYR A 59 5.09 -9.08 6.50
N LYS A 60 5.43 -10.26 5.95
CA LYS A 60 5.71 -11.44 6.78
C LYS A 60 6.91 -11.26 7.71
N GLU A 61 7.93 -10.54 7.27
CA GLU A 61 9.11 -10.20 8.08
C GLU A 61 8.75 -9.20 9.17
N ALA A 62 7.92 -8.19 8.84
CA ALA A 62 7.42 -7.25 9.84
C ALA A 62 6.56 -7.95 10.89
N ALA A 63 5.64 -8.83 10.48
CA ALA A 63 4.75 -9.57 11.37
C ALA A 63 5.47 -10.59 12.27
N LYS A 64 6.66 -11.07 11.88
CA LYS A 64 7.50 -11.90 12.76
C LYS A 64 8.13 -11.13 13.91
N LYS A 65 8.37 -9.84 13.72
CA LYS A 65 9.09 -9.01 14.70
C LYS A 65 8.17 -8.11 15.51
N TYR A 66 7.07 -7.65 14.93
CA TYR A 66 6.18 -6.63 15.50
C TYR A 66 4.74 -7.13 15.58
N THR A 67 3.94 -6.48 16.41
CA THR A 67 2.49 -6.71 16.48
C THR A 67 1.80 -5.82 15.47
N VAL A 68 1.38 -6.39 14.33
CA VAL A 68 0.73 -5.62 13.26
C VAL A 68 -0.73 -5.38 13.63
N CYS A 69 -1.10 -4.11 13.84
CA CYS A 69 -2.48 -3.70 14.17
C CYS A 69 -3.35 -3.54 12.94
N ALA A 70 -2.77 -3.08 11.83
CA ALA A 70 -3.42 -2.95 10.53
C ALA A 70 -2.39 -2.95 9.40
N VAL A 71 -2.84 -3.26 8.18
CA VAL A 71 -2.02 -3.33 6.98
C VAL A 71 -2.58 -2.40 5.90
N CYS A 72 -1.70 -1.56 5.33
CA CYS A 72 -1.99 -0.77 4.14
C CYS A 72 -1.16 -1.29 2.96
N GLY A 73 -1.82 -1.80 1.93
CA GLY A 73 -1.20 -2.14 0.66
C GLY A 73 -1.24 -0.95 -0.30
N VAL A 74 -0.10 -0.51 -0.83
CA VAL A 74 -0.03 0.61 -1.79
C VAL A 74 0.26 0.08 -3.18
N GLY A 75 -0.65 0.27 -4.12
CA GLY A 75 -0.56 -0.26 -5.47
C GLY A 75 -1.07 0.70 -6.54
N MET A 76 -1.27 0.18 -7.76
CA MET A 76 -1.81 0.96 -8.88
C MET A 76 -3.34 0.95 -8.93
N GLY A 77 -3.98 -0.04 -8.29
CA GLY A 77 -5.43 -0.15 -8.23
C GLY A 77 -6.08 0.99 -7.43
N ALA A 78 -7.36 1.23 -7.67
CA ALA A 78 -8.13 2.24 -6.94
C ALA A 78 -8.11 1.99 -5.43
N THR A 79 -8.16 3.08 -4.66
CA THR A 79 -8.26 3.01 -3.19
C THR A 79 -9.51 2.22 -2.79
N GLY A 80 -9.34 1.29 -1.85
CA GLY A 80 -10.42 0.40 -1.38
C GLY A 80 -10.68 -0.81 -2.28
N SER A 81 -10.06 -0.91 -3.45
CA SER A 81 -10.19 -2.08 -4.33
C SER A 81 -9.34 -3.27 -3.86
N GLN A 82 -9.66 -4.48 -4.32
CA GLN A 82 -8.86 -5.71 -4.15
C GLN A 82 -8.55 -6.11 -2.69
N ILE A 83 -9.24 -5.57 -1.68
CA ILE A 83 -8.99 -5.86 -0.26
C ILE A 83 -9.09 -7.36 0.03
N ALA A 84 -10.09 -8.05 -0.52
CA ALA A 84 -10.27 -9.49 -0.32
C ALA A 84 -9.11 -10.31 -0.89
N ASP A 85 -8.62 -9.96 -2.07
CA ASP A 85 -7.49 -10.62 -2.73
C ASP A 85 -6.19 -10.37 -1.96
N VAL A 86 -5.95 -9.13 -1.51
CA VAL A 86 -4.79 -8.78 -0.68
C VAL A 86 -4.82 -9.57 0.63
N ARG A 87 -5.98 -9.65 1.30
CA ARG A 87 -6.15 -10.44 2.52
C ARG A 87 -5.82 -11.90 2.29
N LYS A 88 -6.40 -12.51 1.26
CA LYS A 88 -6.18 -13.93 0.90
C LYS A 88 -4.72 -14.21 0.56
N THR A 89 -4.12 -13.40 -0.31
CA THR A 89 -2.75 -13.58 -0.80
C THR A 89 -1.70 -13.51 0.32
N ASN A 90 -1.93 -12.66 1.31
CA ASN A 90 -1.02 -12.49 2.44
C ASN A 90 -1.40 -13.32 3.68
N ALA A 91 -2.47 -14.13 3.60
CA ALA A 91 -3.00 -14.91 4.72
C ALA A 91 -3.26 -14.05 5.97
N LEU A 92 -3.83 -12.85 5.77
CA LEU A 92 -4.11 -11.92 6.87
C LEU A 92 -5.30 -12.41 7.69
N PRO A 93 -5.26 -12.33 9.05
CA PRO A 93 -6.38 -12.67 9.91
C PRO A 93 -7.67 -11.95 9.49
N GLY A 94 -8.82 -12.61 9.69
CA GLY A 94 -10.11 -12.09 9.26
C GLY A 94 -10.46 -10.73 9.86
N GLU A 95 -10.18 -10.55 11.14
CA GLU A 95 -10.43 -9.34 11.93
C GLU A 95 -9.38 -8.24 11.74
N MET A 96 -8.22 -8.53 11.13
CA MET A 96 -7.18 -7.52 10.91
C MET A 96 -7.67 -6.46 9.91
N PRO A 97 -7.64 -5.18 10.25
CA PRO A 97 -7.93 -4.11 9.30
C PRO A 97 -6.93 -4.11 8.13
N VAL A 98 -7.49 -4.10 6.91
CA VAL A 98 -6.71 -4.07 5.67
C VAL A 98 -7.21 -2.93 4.79
N PHE A 99 -6.30 -2.11 4.32
CA PHE A 99 -6.56 -0.99 3.44
C PHE A 99 -5.75 -1.13 2.17
N VAL A 100 -6.32 -0.74 1.05
CA VAL A 100 -5.62 -0.62 -0.23
C VAL A 100 -5.67 0.83 -0.66
N LEU A 101 -4.50 1.40 -0.93
CA LEU A 101 -4.33 2.81 -1.28
C LEU A 101 -3.77 2.92 -2.70
N GLN A 102 -4.37 3.79 -3.50
CA GLN A 102 -3.87 4.05 -4.84
C GLN A 102 -2.60 4.90 -4.77
N GLY A 103 -1.49 4.34 -5.19
CA GLY A 103 -0.17 4.99 -5.20
C GLY A 103 0.13 5.63 -6.55
N GLY A 104 0.75 4.87 -7.44
CA GLY A 104 1.13 5.38 -8.75
C GLY A 104 2.09 4.44 -9.46
N PHE A 105 2.61 4.92 -10.58
CA PHE A 105 3.58 4.21 -11.38
C PHE A 105 4.71 5.15 -11.84
N ASP A 106 5.94 4.81 -11.47
CA ASP A 106 7.13 5.53 -11.92
C ASP A 106 8.13 4.55 -12.55
N ARG A 107 8.09 4.49 -13.89
CA ARG A 107 8.96 3.61 -14.67
C ARG A 107 10.44 3.93 -14.51
N LYS A 108 10.79 5.19 -14.22
CA LYS A 108 12.19 5.64 -14.08
C LYS A 108 12.82 5.13 -12.79
N ARG A 109 11.99 4.96 -11.76
CA ARG A 109 12.42 4.46 -10.44
C ARG A 109 12.39 2.94 -10.31
N LEU A 110 11.84 2.23 -11.30
CA LEU A 110 11.86 0.77 -11.32
C LEU A 110 13.20 0.24 -11.84
N HIS A 111 13.74 -0.76 -11.14
CA HIS A 111 14.99 -1.40 -11.47
C HIS A 111 14.85 -2.93 -11.58
N GLY A 112 15.80 -3.57 -12.29
CA GLY A 112 15.90 -5.01 -12.37
C GLY A 112 14.64 -5.71 -12.84
N ILE A 113 14.30 -6.82 -12.17
CA ILE A 113 13.17 -7.68 -12.51
C ILE A 113 11.82 -6.96 -12.47
N TYR A 114 11.65 -5.97 -11.58
CA TYR A 114 10.40 -5.21 -11.48
C TYR A 114 10.12 -4.38 -12.74
N LYS A 115 11.17 -3.81 -13.35
CA LYS A 115 11.05 -3.10 -14.62
C LYS A 115 10.62 -4.04 -15.76
N LEU A 116 11.16 -5.26 -15.78
CA LEU A 116 10.77 -6.28 -16.76
C LEU A 116 9.31 -6.70 -16.56
N MET A 117 8.91 -7.02 -15.33
CA MET A 117 7.53 -7.43 -15.02
C MET A 117 6.52 -6.34 -15.40
N MET A 118 6.80 -5.07 -15.13
CA MET A 118 5.93 -3.96 -15.53
C MET A 118 5.89 -3.75 -17.04
N THR A 119 6.98 -4.05 -17.74
CA THR A 119 6.98 -4.05 -19.21
C THR A 119 6.06 -5.13 -19.78
N VAL A 120 6.09 -6.33 -19.19
CA VAL A 120 5.17 -7.42 -19.54
C VAL A 120 3.73 -7.01 -19.23
N MET A 121 3.46 -6.47 -18.04
CA MET A 121 2.12 -6.01 -17.64
C MET A 121 1.57 -4.93 -18.59
N LYS A 122 2.38 -3.96 -18.99
CA LYS A 122 1.99 -2.95 -19.98
C LYS A 122 1.63 -3.59 -21.33
N ASN A 123 2.41 -4.58 -21.78
CA ASN A 123 2.20 -5.24 -23.06
C ASN A 123 1.02 -6.23 -23.06
N THR A 124 0.59 -6.73 -21.92
CA THR A 124 -0.53 -7.66 -21.75
C THR A 124 -1.78 -6.93 -21.29
N VAL A 125 -1.82 -6.54 -20.01
CA VAL A 125 -2.97 -5.87 -19.40
C VAL A 125 -3.24 -4.51 -20.04
N GLY A 126 -2.21 -3.69 -20.27
CA GLY A 126 -2.35 -2.39 -20.92
C GLY A 126 -2.96 -2.49 -22.31
N LYS A 127 -2.47 -3.41 -23.14
CA LYS A 127 -3.05 -3.62 -24.49
C LYS A 127 -4.46 -4.19 -24.46
N SER A 128 -4.77 -5.06 -23.49
CA SER A 128 -6.12 -5.58 -23.29
C SER A 128 -7.09 -4.47 -22.91
N LEU A 129 -6.71 -3.63 -21.93
CA LEU A 129 -7.50 -2.47 -21.51
C LEU A 129 -7.69 -1.46 -22.64
N ALA A 130 -6.64 -1.16 -23.41
CA ALA A 130 -6.71 -0.23 -24.53
C ALA A 130 -7.71 -0.67 -25.63
N ARG A 131 -7.94 -1.97 -25.78
CA ARG A 131 -8.90 -2.54 -26.74
C ARG A 131 -10.33 -2.67 -26.22
N LYS A 132 -10.53 -2.54 -24.92
CA LYS A 132 -11.84 -2.68 -24.29
C LYS A 132 -12.67 -1.41 -24.54
N PRO A 133 -13.85 -1.49 -25.20
CA PRO A 133 -14.66 -0.32 -25.52
C PRO A 133 -15.31 0.32 -24.28
N ASP A 134 -15.76 -0.52 -23.31
CA ASP A 134 -16.53 -0.09 -22.14
C ASP A 134 -15.67 -0.23 -20.87
N ARG A 135 -14.63 0.60 -20.75
CA ARG A 135 -13.79 0.63 -19.55
C ARG A 135 -14.49 1.34 -18.40
N THR A 136 -14.25 0.83 -17.19
CA THR A 136 -14.60 1.54 -15.96
C THR A 136 -13.62 2.69 -15.71
N PRO A 137 -13.97 3.71 -14.89
CA PRO A 137 -13.04 4.77 -14.48
C PRO A 137 -11.74 4.25 -13.86
N ASP A 138 -11.79 3.14 -13.11
CA ASP A 138 -10.62 2.51 -12.53
C ASP A 138 -9.72 1.87 -13.59
N GLU A 139 -10.32 1.26 -14.62
CA GLU A 139 -9.59 0.70 -15.76
C GLU A 139 -8.93 1.80 -16.61
N ASP A 140 -9.60 2.93 -16.80
CA ASP A 140 -9.04 4.10 -17.48
C ASP A 140 -7.86 4.68 -16.69
N THR A 141 -7.99 4.79 -15.37
CA THR A 141 -6.90 5.24 -14.49
C THR A 141 -5.72 4.26 -14.52
N MET A 142 -5.98 2.96 -14.52
CA MET A 142 -4.94 1.94 -14.64
C MET A 142 -4.21 2.04 -15.98
N LEU A 143 -4.94 2.21 -17.08
CA LEU A 143 -4.35 2.37 -18.41
C LEU A 143 -3.48 3.63 -18.49
N ASP A 144 -3.98 4.76 -17.99
CA ASP A 144 -3.22 6.02 -17.92
C ASP A 144 -1.92 5.86 -17.12
N LEU A 145 -1.98 5.23 -15.95
CA LEU A 145 -0.78 4.94 -15.15
C LEU A 145 0.23 4.05 -15.89
N LEU A 146 -0.25 3.02 -16.61
CA LEU A 146 0.63 2.14 -17.38
C LEU A 146 1.28 2.84 -18.59
N GLU A 147 0.60 3.78 -19.21
CA GLU A 147 1.09 4.51 -20.38
C GLU A 147 1.97 5.70 -20.00
N ASN A 148 1.47 6.56 -19.15
CA ASN A 148 2.04 7.85 -18.83
C ASN A 148 2.78 7.87 -17.49
N GLY A 149 2.48 6.91 -16.60
CA GLY A 149 2.97 6.95 -15.23
C GLY A 149 2.27 8.02 -14.40
N GLY A 150 2.88 8.37 -13.28
CA GLY A 150 2.40 9.44 -12.41
C GLY A 150 2.07 8.99 -11.00
N SER A 151 1.66 9.94 -10.17
CA SER A 151 1.22 9.74 -8.79
C SER A 151 -0.29 9.93 -8.69
N ARG A 152 -0.91 9.09 -7.88
CA ARG A 152 -2.29 9.22 -7.40
C ARG A 152 -2.32 9.27 -5.86
N VAL A 153 -1.15 9.50 -5.26
CA VAL A 153 -1.06 9.73 -3.80
C VAL A 153 -1.82 10.99 -3.45
N SER A 154 -2.76 10.86 -2.53
CA SER A 154 -3.64 11.94 -2.09
C SER A 154 -4.02 11.72 -0.62
N PRO A 155 -4.15 12.79 0.20
CA PRO A 155 -4.63 12.69 1.56
C PRO A 155 -6.03 12.06 1.67
N GLU A 156 -6.91 12.30 0.69
CA GLU A 156 -8.27 11.78 0.65
C GLU A 156 -8.29 10.24 0.62
N ASN A 157 -7.29 9.61 0.02
CA ASN A 157 -7.15 8.16 0.01
C ASN A 157 -6.94 7.57 1.42
N LEU A 158 -6.56 8.37 2.39
CA LEU A 158 -6.31 7.95 3.77
C LEU A 158 -7.56 7.95 4.66
N SER A 159 -8.70 8.46 4.19
CA SER A 159 -9.91 8.63 5.01
C SER A 159 -10.25 7.37 5.82
N SER A 160 -10.38 6.21 5.16
CA SER A 160 -10.72 4.96 5.84
C SER A 160 -9.67 4.50 6.88
N VAL A 161 -8.39 4.78 6.64
CA VAL A 161 -7.31 4.45 7.59
C VAL A 161 -7.39 5.35 8.80
N LEU A 162 -7.67 6.63 8.60
CA LEU A 162 -7.80 7.63 9.66
C LEU A 162 -9.06 7.41 10.49
N ASP A 163 -10.20 7.11 9.83
CA ASP A 163 -11.45 6.75 10.51
C ASP A 163 -11.24 5.54 11.43
N TRP A 164 -10.56 4.51 10.94
CA TRP A 164 -10.20 3.38 11.77
C TRP A 164 -9.28 3.78 12.93
N TYR A 165 -8.21 4.54 12.65
CA TYR A 165 -7.22 4.91 13.67
C TYR A 165 -7.81 5.77 14.79
N PHE A 166 -8.61 6.78 14.43
CA PHE A 166 -9.26 7.66 15.41
C PHE A 166 -10.45 6.98 16.08
N GLY A 167 -11.15 6.07 15.41
CA GLY A 167 -12.21 5.25 16.00
C GLY A 167 -11.72 4.36 17.15
N LEU A 168 -10.45 3.95 17.16
CA LEU A 168 -9.83 3.23 18.28
C LEU A 168 -9.74 4.07 19.57
N SER A 169 -9.73 5.39 19.45
CA SER A 169 -9.60 6.31 20.60
C SER A 169 -10.94 6.57 21.31
N VAL A 170 -12.07 6.17 20.71
CA VAL A 170 -13.43 6.36 21.26
C VAL A 170 -13.91 5.11 22.02
N SER A 171 -13.16 4.01 21.90
CA SER A 171 -13.54 2.69 22.46
C SER A 171 -12.80 2.34 23.75
N GLU A 172 -12.00 3.26 24.31
CA GLU A 172 -11.34 3.18 25.61
C GLU A 172 -12.05 4.09 26.63
#